data_0ac52680149cc76ab18c680308d56c3c
#
_entry.id   0ac52680149cc76ab18c680308d56c3c
#
_cell.length_a   1.000
_cell.length_b   1.000
_cell.length_c   1.000
_cell.angle_alpha   90.00
_cell.angle_beta   90.00
_cell.angle_gamma   90.00
#
_symmetry.space_group_name_H-M   'P 1'
#
loop_
_entity.id
_entity.type
_entity.pdbx_description
1 polymer ?
#
loop_
_entity_poly.entity_id
_entity_poly.type
_entity_poly.pdbx_seq_one_letter_code
_entity_poly.pdbx_strand_id
1 'polypeptide(L)'
;PGANHQYFKSFESFFPNEDIEFYYYDQLGSTLSDNPQIDDLWTIEHYVEEVEQVRKALGLTKDNFILLGHSWGGILGIEYALKYQDNLKSLIVSNMVPSVPDYNDYANNVLALQLDPEILKEIRSYEAIKDYTNETYLGLIHEHYYPEHVMRIPANEWPEDVVNSFAEINFPIYLKMQGPSEFGIVGDASLKNWDVTERLNEIKVPFLSIGAEYDTMDPVQMEWMANEVQNGSYLHCPNGSHMAMWDDQQNYFKGLI
;
A
#
# COMPACT_ATOMS: atom_id res chain seq x y z
N PRO A 1 2.25 -6.85 -0.44
CA PRO A 1 2.90 -7.81 -1.35
C PRO A 1 1.92 -8.92 -1.77
N GLY A 2 2.15 -9.55 -2.95
CA GLY A 2 1.28 -10.61 -3.44
C GLY A 2 -0.03 -10.17 -4.09
N ALA A 3 -0.41 -8.90 -4.04
CA ALA A 3 -1.51 -8.35 -4.80
C ALA A 3 -1.12 -8.14 -6.28
N ASN A 4 -2.09 -7.87 -7.13
CA ASN A 4 -1.91 -7.72 -8.57
C ASN A 4 -2.35 -6.33 -9.06
N HIS A 5 -2.15 -6.05 -10.36
CA HIS A 5 -2.44 -4.76 -10.98
C HIS A 5 -3.92 -4.39 -11.02
N GLN A 6 -4.84 -5.34 -10.87
CA GLN A 6 -6.27 -5.12 -11.14
C GLN A 6 -6.85 -3.99 -10.27
N TYR A 7 -6.44 -3.88 -9.01
CA TYR A 7 -6.96 -2.82 -8.15
C TYR A 7 -6.51 -1.40 -8.56
N PHE A 8 -5.56 -1.26 -9.46
CA PHE A 8 -5.17 0.03 -10.07
C PHE A 8 -5.99 0.41 -11.32
N LYS A 9 -6.90 -0.42 -11.79
CA LYS A 9 -7.64 -0.14 -13.03
C LYS A 9 -8.52 1.10 -13.01
N SER A 10 -8.79 1.68 -11.84
CA SER A 10 -9.40 3.02 -11.76
C SER A 10 -8.63 4.08 -12.58
N PHE A 11 -7.30 3.95 -12.68
CA PHE A 11 -6.43 4.86 -13.44
C PHE A 11 -6.75 4.89 -14.94
N GLU A 12 -7.28 3.80 -15.50
CA GLU A 12 -7.66 3.71 -16.93
C GLU A 12 -8.79 4.68 -17.32
N SER A 13 -9.57 5.13 -16.34
CA SER A 13 -10.64 6.12 -16.57
C SER A 13 -10.14 7.56 -16.59
N PHE A 14 -8.93 7.83 -16.11
CA PHE A 14 -8.40 9.20 -15.95
C PHE A 14 -7.17 9.46 -16.81
N PHE A 15 -6.13 8.67 -16.74
CA PHE A 15 -4.84 8.92 -17.36
C PHE A 15 -4.88 9.04 -18.89
N PRO A 16 -5.63 8.20 -19.64
CA PRO A 16 -5.72 8.35 -21.09
C PRO A 16 -6.31 9.68 -21.57
N ASN A 17 -7.16 10.32 -20.74
CA ASN A 17 -7.77 11.60 -21.07
C ASN A 17 -6.78 12.77 -20.94
N GLU A 18 -5.66 12.55 -20.27
CA GLU A 18 -4.61 13.55 -20.01
C GLU A 18 -3.31 13.23 -20.77
N ASP A 19 -3.39 12.34 -21.75
CA ASP A 19 -2.24 11.88 -22.55
C ASP A 19 -1.09 11.31 -21.69
N ILE A 20 -1.43 10.70 -20.52
CA ILE A 20 -0.47 10.07 -19.61
C ILE A 20 -0.32 8.59 -20.00
N GLU A 21 0.89 8.22 -20.41
CA GLU A 21 1.28 6.82 -20.62
C GLU A 21 1.63 6.19 -19.26
N PHE A 22 1.08 5.01 -18.98
CA PHE A 22 1.33 4.29 -17.74
C PHE A 22 1.43 2.79 -17.97
N TYR A 23 2.11 2.12 -17.06
CA TYR A 23 2.35 0.68 -17.08
C TYR A 23 2.01 0.09 -15.73
N TYR A 24 1.31 -1.03 -15.75
CA TYR A 24 1.21 -1.92 -14.61
C TYR A 24 2.14 -3.11 -14.81
N TYR A 25 2.59 -3.69 -13.72
CA TYR A 25 3.18 -5.00 -13.76
C TYR A 25 2.80 -5.79 -12.51
N ASP A 26 2.62 -7.08 -12.66
CA ASP A 26 2.46 -7.98 -11.54
C ASP A 26 3.85 -8.38 -11.06
N GLN A 27 4.12 -8.14 -9.78
CA GLN A 27 5.39 -8.51 -9.16
C GLN A 27 5.58 -10.02 -9.14
N LEU A 28 6.81 -10.47 -9.03
CA LEU A 28 7.10 -11.90 -8.84
C LEU A 28 6.23 -12.47 -7.71
N GLY A 29 5.58 -13.58 -7.97
CA GLY A 29 4.62 -14.19 -7.06
C GLY A 29 3.18 -13.70 -7.20
N SER A 30 2.92 -12.68 -8.02
CA SER A 30 1.56 -12.18 -8.27
C SER A 30 1.01 -12.76 -9.59
N THR A 31 -0.29 -12.78 -9.74
CA THR A 31 -1.16 -13.40 -10.74
C THR A 31 -0.55 -13.77 -12.10
N LEU A 32 -0.09 -12.77 -12.89
CA LEU A 32 0.43 -13.00 -14.25
C LEU A 32 1.95 -13.23 -14.31
N SER A 33 2.64 -13.10 -13.18
CA SER A 33 4.06 -13.34 -13.08
C SER A 33 4.40 -14.74 -12.57
N ASP A 34 5.65 -15.15 -12.76
CA ASP A 34 6.13 -16.42 -12.21
C ASP A 34 5.97 -16.45 -10.68
N ASN A 35 5.63 -17.62 -10.15
CA ASN A 35 5.48 -17.85 -8.72
C ASN A 35 6.42 -18.96 -8.25
N PRO A 36 7.74 -18.69 -8.14
CA PRO A 36 8.68 -19.67 -7.63
C PRO A 36 8.46 -19.91 -6.14
N GLN A 37 8.53 -21.17 -5.73
CA GLN A 37 8.41 -21.56 -4.33
C GLN A 37 9.78 -21.43 -3.62
N ILE A 38 10.32 -20.19 -3.60
CA ILE A 38 11.63 -19.87 -3.06
C ILE A 38 11.48 -18.73 -2.05
N ASP A 39 11.48 -19.06 -0.79
CA ASP A 39 11.21 -18.16 0.31
C ASP A 39 12.16 -16.96 0.41
N ASP A 40 13.41 -17.12 -0.01
CA ASP A 40 14.45 -16.08 0.06
C ASP A 40 14.22 -14.94 -0.96
N LEU A 41 13.28 -15.10 -1.89
CA LEU A 41 12.94 -14.06 -2.87
C LEU A 41 11.98 -12.99 -2.31
N TRP A 42 11.25 -13.29 -1.24
CA TRP A 42 10.24 -12.38 -0.69
C TRP A 42 10.86 -11.36 0.26
N THR A 43 11.68 -10.46 -0.31
CA THR A 43 12.38 -9.38 0.42
C THR A 43 12.22 -8.04 -0.28
N ILE A 44 12.32 -6.96 0.49
CA ILE A 44 12.29 -5.59 -0.05
C ILE A 44 13.38 -5.43 -1.13
N GLU A 45 14.59 -5.88 -0.83
CA GLU A 45 15.76 -5.75 -1.71
C GLU A 45 15.52 -6.43 -3.06
N HIS A 46 14.91 -7.62 -3.07
CA HIS A 46 14.62 -8.33 -4.30
C HIS A 46 13.60 -7.57 -5.15
N TYR A 47 12.52 -7.10 -4.55
CA TYR A 47 11.49 -6.34 -5.27
C TYR A 47 11.99 -4.96 -5.74
N VAL A 48 12.91 -4.31 -5.03
CA VAL A 48 13.58 -3.08 -5.49
C VAL A 48 14.40 -3.36 -6.78
N GLU A 49 15.14 -4.47 -6.82
CA GLU A 49 15.86 -4.88 -8.04
C GLU A 49 14.91 -5.22 -9.20
N GLU A 50 13.75 -5.81 -8.90
CA GLU A 50 12.72 -6.10 -9.90
C GLU A 50 12.19 -4.81 -10.53
N VAL A 51 11.86 -3.77 -9.73
CA VAL A 51 11.47 -2.44 -10.25
C VAL A 51 12.53 -1.89 -11.19
N GLU A 52 13.83 -1.99 -10.83
CA GLU A 52 14.93 -1.49 -11.65
C GLU A 52 15.04 -2.28 -12.97
N GLN A 53 14.78 -3.58 -12.96
CA GLN A 53 14.76 -4.41 -14.18
C GLN A 53 13.57 -4.04 -15.08
N VAL A 54 12.38 -3.85 -14.52
CA VAL A 54 11.19 -3.40 -15.26
C VAL A 54 11.42 -2.02 -15.88
N ARG A 55 11.96 -1.06 -15.11
CA ARG A 55 12.33 0.25 -15.62
C ARG A 55 13.26 0.14 -16.85
N LYS A 56 14.30 -0.68 -16.75
CA LYS A 56 15.26 -0.90 -17.85
C LYS A 56 14.61 -1.55 -19.07
N ALA A 57 13.76 -2.54 -18.85
CA ALA A 57 13.06 -3.26 -19.91
C ALA A 57 12.11 -2.33 -20.69
N LEU A 58 11.47 -1.37 -20.01
CA LEU A 58 10.61 -0.36 -20.60
C LEU A 58 11.40 0.84 -21.17
N GLY A 59 12.71 0.91 -20.98
CA GLY A 59 13.54 2.02 -21.45
C GLY A 59 13.27 3.35 -20.75
N LEU A 60 12.72 3.30 -19.54
CA LEU A 60 12.40 4.50 -18.75
C LEU A 60 13.65 5.13 -18.15
N THR A 61 13.67 6.44 -18.07
CA THR A 61 14.82 7.25 -17.62
C THR A 61 14.36 8.32 -16.62
N LYS A 62 15.30 9.01 -15.98
CA LYS A 62 15.00 10.13 -15.07
C LYS A 62 14.13 11.25 -15.70
N ASP A 63 14.02 11.31 -17.02
CA ASP A 63 13.24 12.35 -17.69
C ASP A 63 11.77 11.98 -17.84
N ASN A 64 11.43 10.68 -17.74
CA ASN A 64 10.07 10.17 -17.95
C ASN A 64 9.61 9.11 -16.94
N PHE A 65 10.46 8.66 -16.01
CA PHE A 65 10.08 7.63 -15.04
C PHE A 65 9.49 8.25 -13.77
N ILE A 66 8.17 8.18 -13.65
CA ILE A 66 7.44 8.47 -12.42
C ILE A 66 7.05 7.12 -11.82
N LEU A 67 7.49 6.85 -10.58
CA LEU A 67 7.10 5.64 -9.86
C LEU A 67 5.96 5.97 -8.90
N LEU A 68 4.85 5.25 -9.03
CA LEU A 68 3.73 5.30 -8.09
C LEU A 68 3.65 3.98 -7.35
N GLY A 69 3.69 4.03 -6.03
CA GLY A 69 3.49 2.90 -5.15
C GLY A 69 2.36 3.16 -4.16
N HIS A 70 1.43 2.19 -4.06
CA HIS A 70 0.34 2.22 -3.11
C HIS A 70 0.58 1.15 -2.03
N SER A 71 0.32 1.50 -0.76
CA SER A 71 0.45 0.54 0.35
C SER A 71 1.85 -0.09 0.39
N TRP A 72 1.98 -1.41 0.33
CA TRP A 72 3.27 -2.10 0.15
C TRP A 72 4.11 -1.49 -0.98
N GLY A 73 3.48 -1.10 -2.09
CA GLY A 73 4.16 -0.41 -3.20
C GLY A 73 4.75 0.93 -2.77
N GLY A 74 4.22 1.58 -1.73
CA GLY A 74 4.79 2.78 -1.12
C GLY A 74 6.11 2.49 -0.41
N ILE A 75 6.19 1.40 0.38
CA ILE A 75 7.45 0.91 0.97
C ILE A 75 8.48 0.68 -0.13
N LEU A 76 8.07 -0.06 -1.17
CA LEU A 76 8.93 -0.39 -2.30
C LEU A 76 9.40 0.86 -3.06
N GLY A 77 8.51 1.82 -3.28
CA GLY A 77 8.85 3.10 -3.93
C GLY A 77 9.85 3.94 -3.14
N ILE A 78 9.68 4.02 -1.83
CA ILE A 78 10.62 4.73 -0.93
C ILE A 78 11.99 4.06 -0.97
N GLU A 79 12.07 2.73 -0.80
CA GLU A 79 13.33 2.00 -0.83
C GLU A 79 14.01 2.06 -2.22
N TYR A 80 13.21 2.04 -3.29
CA TYR A 80 13.73 2.28 -4.63
C TYR A 80 14.34 3.68 -4.76
N ALA A 81 13.66 4.72 -4.27
CA ALA A 81 14.19 6.08 -4.30
C ALA A 81 15.47 6.21 -3.47
N LEU A 82 15.52 5.65 -2.28
CA LEU A 82 16.72 5.67 -1.43
C LEU A 82 17.93 5.02 -2.10
N LYS A 83 17.71 4.10 -3.04
CA LYS A 83 18.78 3.39 -3.76
C LYS A 83 19.04 3.93 -5.16
N TYR A 84 17.99 4.29 -5.91
CA TYR A 84 18.03 4.52 -7.35
C TYR A 84 17.39 5.85 -7.79
N GLN A 85 17.24 6.84 -6.91
CA GLN A 85 16.56 8.11 -7.23
C GLN A 85 17.13 8.87 -8.43
N ASP A 86 18.39 8.64 -8.78
CA ASP A 86 19.01 9.25 -9.98
C ASP A 86 18.36 8.78 -11.30
N ASN A 87 17.56 7.71 -11.25
CA ASN A 87 16.78 7.18 -12.37
C ASN A 87 15.32 7.66 -12.36
N LEU A 88 14.85 8.32 -11.28
CA LEU A 88 13.48 8.81 -11.11
C LEU A 88 13.31 10.25 -11.57
N LYS A 89 12.21 10.52 -12.25
CA LYS A 89 11.68 11.89 -12.43
C LYS A 89 10.95 12.36 -11.18
N SER A 90 10.13 11.49 -10.58
CA SER A 90 9.44 11.74 -9.32
C SER A 90 8.97 10.43 -8.68
N LEU A 91 8.65 10.49 -7.39
CA LEU A 91 8.06 9.41 -6.61
C LEU A 91 6.68 9.82 -6.09
N ILE A 92 5.70 8.95 -6.21
CA ILE A 92 4.37 9.09 -5.63
C ILE A 92 4.15 7.92 -4.67
N VAL A 93 3.93 8.23 -3.40
CA VAL A 93 3.59 7.26 -2.34
C VAL A 93 2.15 7.46 -1.95
N SER A 94 1.32 6.49 -2.24
CA SER A 94 -0.10 6.54 -1.97
C SER A 94 -0.45 5.62 -0.81
N ASN A 95 -1.11 6.16 0.21
CA ASN A 95 -1.67 5.41 1.32
C ASN A 95 -0.63 4.52 2.02
N MET A 96 0.52 5.12 2.37
CA MET A 96 1.58 4.47 3.14
C MET A 96 2.33 5.48 4.01
N VAL A 97 2.67 5.07 5.21
CA VAL A 97 3.51 5.80 6.17
C VAL A 97 4.96 5.31 6.11
N PRO A 98 5.95 6.08 6.62
CA PRO A 98 7.37 5.71 6.52
C PRO A 98 7.83 4.72 7.59
N SER A 99 6.94 4.26 8.47
CA SER A 99 7.26 3.39 9.61
C SER A 99 6.12 2.41 9.87
N VAL A 100 6.43 1.11 9.86
CA VAL A 100 5.48 0.06 10.24
C VAL A 100 5.22 0.04 11.76
N PRO A 101 6.20 0.30 12.64
CA PRO A 101 5.91 0.53 14.05
C PRO A 101 4.82 1.59 14.28
N ASP A 102 4.89 2.73 13.58
CA ASP A 102 3.91 3.80 13.71
C ASP A 102 2.54 3.41 13.12
N TYR A 103 2.54 2.70 12.00
CA TYR A 103 1.32 2.10 11.46
C TYR A 103 0.63 1.19 12.49
N ASN A 104 1.40 0.32 13.13
CA ASN A 104 0.87 -0.56 14.17
C ASN A 104 0.37 0.21 15.40
N ASP A 105 1.04 1.29 15.78
CA ASP A 105 0.61 2.15 16.88
C ASP A 105 -0.74 2.81 16.57
N TYR A 106 -0.88 3.37 15.37
CA TYR A 106 -2.15 3.95 14.90
C TYR A 106 -3.28 2.92 14.83
N ALA A 107 -3.01 1.74 14.23
CA ALA A 107 -4.00 0.65 14.16
C ALA A 107 -4.47 0.20 15.55
N ASN A 108 -3.58 0.10 16.54
CA ASN A 108 -3.90 -0.40 17.88
C ASN A 108 -4.50 0.66 18.81
N ASN A 109 -4.01 1.90 18.73
CA ASN A 109 -4.36 2.95 19.72
C ASN A 109 -5.40 3.94 19.21
N VAL A 110 -5.69 3.92 17.90
CA VAL A 110 -6.71 4.79 17.30
C VAL A 110 -7.81 3.97 16.65
N LEU A 111 -7.49 3.18 15.62
CA LEU A 111 -8.52 2.50 14.81
C LEU A 111 -9.16 1.33 15.55
N ALA A 112 -8.41 0.56 16.32
CA ALA A 112 -8.96 -0.53 17.13
C ALA A 112 -10.03 -0.05 18.11
N LEU A 113 -9.88 1.17 18.63
CA LEU A 113 -10.82 1.73 19.60
C LEU A 113 -12.15 2.18 18.95
N GLN A 114 -12.23 2.18 17.63
CA GLN A 114 -13.47 2.48 16.88
C GLN A 114 -14.32 1.23 16.66
N LEU A 115 -13.74 0.03 16.82
CA LEU A 115 -14.47 -1.23 16.74
C LEU A 115 -15.36 -1.44 17.97
N ASP A 116 -16.43 -2.22 17.80
CA ASP A 116 -17.19 -2.72 18.93
C ASP A 116 -16.27 -3.45 19.92
N PRO A 117 -16.34 -3.16 21.23
CA PRO A 117 -15.44 -3.74 22.23
C PRO A 117 -15.46 -5.29 22.28
N GLU A 118 -16.61 -5.92 22.02
CA GLU A 118 -16.69 -7.39 22.03
C GLU A 118 -16.08 -7.98 20.76
N ILE A 119 -16.25 -7.33 19.60
CA ILE A 119 -15.57 -7.70 18.34
C ILE A 119 -14.05 -7.56 18.49
N LEU A 120 -13.58 -6.42 19.00
CA LEU A 120 -12.15 -6.22 19.24
C LEU A 120 -11.57 -7.28 20.18
N LYS A 121 -12.27 -7.59 21.28
CA LYS A 121 -11.85 -8.62 22.24
C LYS A 121 -11.75 -9.99 21.59
N GLU A 122 -12.68 -10.34 20.70
CA GLU A 122 -12.65 -11.60 19.98
C GLU A 122 -11.47 -11.64 19.01
N ILE A 123 -11.23 -10.60 18.21
CA ILE A 123 -10.05 -10.45 17.36
C ILE A 123 -8.76 -10.66 18.17
N ARG A 124 -8.61 -9.96 19.30
CA ARG A 124 -7.43 -10.05 20.16
C ARG A 124 -7.24 -11.46 20.77
N SER A 125 -8.31 -12.22 20.95
CA SER A 125 -8.21 -13.60 21.45
C SER A 125 -7.51 -14.52 20.46
N TYR A 126 -7.75 -14.37 19.15
CA TYR A 126 -7.04 -15.10 18.10
C TYR A 126 -5.58 -14.66 17.97
N GLU A 127 -5.33 -13.36 18.04
CA GLU A 127 -3.96 -12.82 17.99
C GLU A 127 -3.10 -13.33 19.17
N ALA A 128 -3.68 -13.42 20.37
CA ALA A 128 -2.98 -13.90 21.56
C ALA A 128 -2.48 -15.36 21.45
N ILE A 129 -3.15 -16.18 20.65
CA ILE A 129 -2.76 -17.56 20.38
C ILE A 129 -2.10 -17.72 18.99
N LYS A 130 -1.87 -16.61 18.27
CA LYS A 130 -1.31 -16.56 16.92
C LYS A 130 -2.08 -17.36 15.87
N ASP A 131 -3.41 -17.45 16.01
CA ASP A 131 -4.28 -18.14 15.07
C ASP A 131 -4.73 -17.19 13.95
N TYR A 132 -3.76 -16.68 13.20
CA TYR A 132 -3.94 -15.63 12.19
C TYR A 132 -4.61 -16.09 10.88
N THR A 133 -4.75 -17.40 10.68
CA THR A 133 -5.41 -17.96 9.49
C THR A 133 -6.82 -18.47 9.79
N ASN A 134 -7.31 -18.22 10.99
CA ASN A 134 -8.65 -18.59 11.41
C ASN A 134 -9.72 -17.84 10.60
N GLU A 135 -10.66 -18.55 10.01
CA GLU A 135 -11.71 -17.95 9.15
C GLU A 135 -12.57 -16.94 9.93
N THR A 136 -12.87 -17.21 11.20
CA THR A 136 -13.64 -16.28 12.04
C THR A 136 -12.84 -14.99 12.31
N TYR A 137 -11.55 -15.10 12.63
CA TYR A 137 -10.66 -13.96 12.83
C TYR A 137 -10.61 -13.06 11.60
N LEU A 138 -10.35 -13.65 10.43
CA LEU A 138 -10.31 -12.90 9.16
C LEU A 138 -11.69 -12.32 8.83
N GLY A 139 -12.77 -13.09 9.06
CA GLY A 139 -14.14 -12.66 8.84
C GLY A 139 -14.52 -11.43 9.66
N LEU A 140 -14.17 -11.40 10.97
CA LEU A 140 -14.42 -10.25 11.84
C LEU A 140 -13.74 -8.98 11.34
N ILE A 141 -12.48 -9.09 10.91
CA ILE A 141 -11.74 -7.95 10.37
C ILE A 141 -12.36 -7.47 9.04
N HIS A 142 -12.68 -8.39 8.13
CA HIS A 142 -13.29 -8.08 6.84
C HIS A 142 -14.68 -7.47 6.99
N GLU A 143 -15.46 -7.89 7.97
CA GLU A 143 -16.84 -7.42 8.18
C GLU A 143 -16.89 -6.08 8.92
N HIS A 144 -16.00 -5.85 9.88
CA HIS A 144 -16.10 -4.71 10.80
C HIS A 144 -15.03 -3.64 10.63
N TYR A 145 -13.87 -3.97 10.03
CA TYR A 145 -12.77 -3.02 9.85
C TYR A 145 -12.61 -2.57 8.39
N TYR A 146 -12.68 -3.48 7.43
CA TYR A 146 -12.46 -3.16 6.01
C TYR A 146 -13.46 -2.14 5.45
N PRO A 147 -14.78 -2.19 5.79
CA PRO A 147 -15.74 -1.21 5.27
C PRO A 147 -15.49 0.23 5.75
N GLU A 148 -14.78 0.40 6.85
CA GLU A 148 -14.46 1.71 7.39
C GLU A 148 -13.11 2.25 6.95
N HIS A 149 -12.10 1.37 6.78
CA HIS A 149 -10.72 1.78 6.65
C HIS A 149 -10.01 1.29 5.37
N VAL A 150 -10.50 0.23 4.72
CA VAL A 150 -9.88 -0.30 3.49
C VAL A 150 -10.61 0.22 2.26
N MET A 151 -11.93 0.08 2.20
CA MET A 151 -12.74 0.56 1.09
C MET A 151 -14.18 0.88 1.55
N ARG A 152 -14.54 2.15 1.51
CA ARG A 152 -15.82 2.67 2.04
C ARG A 152 -16.99 2.55 1.07
N ILE A 153 -16.79 2.00 -0.13
CA ILE A 153 -17.88 1.57 -0.99
C ILE A 153 -18.53 0.34 -0.38
N PRO A 154 -19.88 0.22 -0.34
CA PRO A 154 -20.54 -0.99 0.15
C PRO A 154 -20.00 -2.26 -0.54
N ALA A 155 -19.75 -3.32 0.21
CA ALA A 155 -19.07 -4.51 -0.30
C ALA A 155 -19.77 -5.16 -1.51
N ASN A 156 -21.11 -5.07 -1.59
CA ASN A 156 -21.88 -5.54 -2.73
C ASN A 156 -21.84 -4.62 -3.97
N GLU A 157 -21.20 -3.46 -3.85
CA GLU A 157 -21.00 -2.47 -4.92
C GLU A 157 -19.52 -2.35 -5.31
N TRP A 158 -18.64 -3.16 -4.73
CA TRP A 158 -17.22 -3.13 -5.08
C TRP A 158 -17.02 -3.41 -6.57
N PRO A 159 -16.17 -2.64 -7.26
CA PRO A 159 -15.80 -2.90 -8.64
C PRO A 159 -15.24 -4.31 -8.81
N GLU A 160 -15.59 -4.97 -9.92
CA GLU A 160 -15.16 -6.34 -10.22
C GLU A 160 -13.63 -6.47 -10.17
N ASP A 161 -12.90 -5.48 -10.67
CA ASP A 161 -11.43 -5.46 -10.64
C ASP A 161 -10.88 -5.51 -9.21
N VAL A 162 -11.51 -4.82 -8.26
CA VAL A 162 -11.13 -4.88 -6.84
C VAL A 162 -11.44 -6.24 -6.24
N VAL A 163 -12.65 -6.75 -6.48
CA VAL A 163 -13.05 -8.09 -6.00
C VAL A 163 -12.09 -9.16 -6.50
N ASN A 164 -11.77 -9.14 -7.80
CA ASN A 164 -10.83 -10.08 -8.41
C ASN A 164 -9.42 -9.93 -7.82
N SER A 165 -8.95 -8.70 -7.64
CA SER A 165 -7.63 -8.45 -7.05
C SER A 165 -7.50 -9.04 -5.66
N PHE A 166 -8.50 -8.85 -4.80
CA PHE A 166 -8.50 -9.45 -3.46
C PHE A 166 -8.60 -10.98 -3.49
N ALA A 167 -9.40 -11.54 -4.39
CA ALA A 167 -9.54 -12.99 -4.54
C ALA A 167 -8.26 -13.68 -5.04
N GLU A 168 -7.43 -12.95 -5.77
CA GLU A 168 -6.21 -13.46 -6.40
C GLU A 168 -4.93 -13.12 -5.63
N ILE A 169 -5.02 -12.53 -4.44
CA ILE A 169 -3.85 -12.26 -3.60
C ILE A 169 -3.08 -13.56 -3.34
N ASN A 170 -1.78 -13.57 -3.59
CA ASN A 170 -0.89 -14.64 -3.14
C ASN A 170 -0.74 -14.58 -1.61
N PHE A 171 -1.71 -15.19 -0.92
CA PHE A 171 -1.82 -15.13 0.53
C PHE A 171 -0.57 -15.64 1.28
N PRO A 172 0.13 -16.71 0.85
CA PRO A 172 1.42 -17.09 1.43
C PRO A 172 2.47 -15.97 1.46
N ILE A 173 2.63 -15.22 0.38
CA ILE A 173 3.56 -14.09 0.31
C ILE A 173 3.04 -12.93 1.17
N TYR A 174 1.75 -12.63 1.06
CA TYR A 174 1.10 -11.60 1.84
C TYR A 174 1.29 -11.86 3.34
N LEU A 175 0.94 -13.06 3.81
CA LEU A 175 1.08 -13.46 5.21
C LEU A 175 2.53 -13.38 5.71
N LYS A 176 3.50 -13.78 4.88
CA LYS A 176 4.93 -13.75 5.23
C LYS A 176 5.47 -12.33 5.37
N MET A 177 5.04 -11.40 4.54
CA MET A 177 5.59 -10.05 4.49
C MET A 177 4.75 -9.05 5.29
N GLN A 178 3.46 -9.00 5.04
CA GLN A 178 2.50 -8.05 5.62
C GLN A 178 1.84 -8.61 6.89
N GLY A 179 1.45 -9.85 6.86
CA GLY A 179 0.61 -10.46 7.91
C GLY A 179 -0.77 -10.83 7.37
N PRO A 180 -1.73 -11.14 8.25
CA PRO A 180 -3.01 -11.74 7.84
C PRO A 180 -4.01 -10.76 7.22
N SER A 181 -3.86 -9.44 7.47
CA SER A 181 -4.86 -8.43 7.08
C SER A 181 -4.27 -7.02 7.07
N GLU A 182 -5.11 -6.03 6.73
CA GLU A 182 -4.78 -4.60 6.83
C GLU A 182 -5.04 -4.01 8.25
N PHE A 183 -5.32 -4.84 9.24
CA PHE A 183 -5.45 -4.41 10.63
C PHE A 183 -4.11 -4.47 11.39
N GLY A 184 -3.13 -3.73 10.88
CA GLY A 184 -1.77 -3.73 11.38
C GLY A 184 -0.95 -4.94 10.91
N ILE A 185 0.36 -4.85 11.08
CA ILE A 185 1.31 -5.94 10.79
C ILE A 185 1.60 -6.70 12.06
N VAL A 186 1.10 -7.92 12.15
CA VAL A 186 1.18 -8.76 13.34
C VAL A 186 2.05 -10.02 13.12
N GLY A 187 2.40 -10.68 14.20
CA GLY A 187 3.15 -11.94 14.15
C GLY A 187 4.62 -11.77 13.78
N ASP A 188 5.10 -12.66 12.90
CA ASP A 188 6.50 -12.71 12.46
C ASP A 188 6.69 -12.19 11.03
N ALA A 189 5.77 -11.33 10.56
CA ALA A 189 5.81 -10.72 9.24
C ALA A 189 7.12 -9.93 9.05
N SER A 190 7.73 -10.06 7.85
CA SER A 190 9.09 -9.52 7.63
C SER A 190 9.13 -7.98 7.61
N LEU A 191 8.02 -7.31 7.30
CA LEU A 191 7.92 -5.85 7.25
C LEU A 191 7.73 -5.19 8.62
N LYS A 192 7.46 -5.96 9.68
CA LYS A 192 7.04 -5.43 11.00
C LYS A 192 7.96 -4.39 11.65
N ASN A 193 9.22 -4.39 11.30
CA ASN A 193 10.22 -3.47 11.85
C ASN A 193 10.75 -2.48 10.80
N TRP A 194 10.11 -2.43 9.62
CA TRP A 194 10.53 -1.50 8.60
C TRP A 194 10.25 -0.05 9.05
N ASP A 195 11.29 0.77 9.01
CA ASP A 195 11.25 2.17 9.41
C ASP A 195 12.35 2.94 8.65
N VAL A 196 11.96 3.99 7.94
CA VAL A 196 12.87 4.86 7.17
C VAL A 196 12.72 6.33 7.56
N THR A 197 12.09 6.61 8.69
CA THR A 197 11.82 7.97 9.15
C THR A 197 13.07 8.85 9.18
N GLU A 198 14.19 8.34 9.66
CA GLU A 198 15.47 9.08 9.72
C GLU A 198 16.14 9.28 8.36
N ARG A 199 15.65 8.61 7.31
CA ARG A 199 16.22 8.60 5.96
C ARG A 199 15.41 9.38 4.93
N LEU A 200 14.25 9.91 5.30
CA LEU A 200 13.37 10.64 4.37
C LEU A 200 14.07 11.84 3.71
N ASN A 201 14.94 12.53 4.44
CA ASN A 201 15.71 13.67 3.95
C ASN A 201 16.76 13.31 2.89
N GLU A 202 17.07 12.03 2.69
CA GLU A 202 17.94 11.55 1.61
C GLU A 202 17.25 11.59 0.24
N ILE A 203 15.89 11.60 0.21
CA ILE A 203 15.09 11.65 -1.02
C ILE A 203 15.07 13.10 -1.54
N LYS A 204 15.57 13.29 -2.76
CA LYS A 204 15.76 14.62 -3.39
C LYS A 204 14.87 14.85 -4.61
N VAL A 205 14.32 13.78 -5.19
CA VAL A 205 13.40 13.89 -6.32
C VAL A 205 12.07 14.50 -5.87
N PRO A 206 11.29 15.12 -6.77
CA PRO A 206 9.93 15.52 -6.45
C PRO A 206 9.16 14.33 -5.87
N PHE A 207 8.45 14.58 -4.77
CA PHE A 207 7.78 13.57 -3.99
C PHE A 207 6.34 14.00 -3.69
N LEU A 208 5.38 13.11 -3.94
CA LEU A 208 4.00 13.29 -3.56
C LEU A 208 3.59 12.18 -2.60
N SER A 209 3.17 12.53 -1.39
CA SER A 209 2.45 11.64 -0.50
C SER A 209 0.94 11.84 -0.70
N ILE A 210 0.19 10.76 -0.86
CA ILE A 210 -1.27 10.77 -0.93
C ILE A 210 -1.79 10.03 0.29
N GLY A 211 -2.64 10.70 1.08
CA GLY A 211 -3.29 10.11 2.24
C GLY A 211 -4.79 10.32 2.22
N ALA A 212 -5.51 9.56 3.02
CA ALA A 212 -6.95 9.60 3.09
C ALA A 212 -7.43 9.65 4.56
N GLU A 213 -8.57 10.33 4.79
CA GLU A 213 -9.10 10.60 6.12
C GLU A 213 -9.41 9.32 6.91
N TYR A 214 -9.90 8.28 6.22
CA TYR A 214 -10.36 7.04 6.84
C TYR A 214 -9.42 5.85 6.61
N ASP A 215 -8.17 6.14 6.23
CA ASP A 215 -7.17 5.13 5.89
C ASP A 215 -6.82 4.20 7.08
N THR A 216 -6.30 3.04 6.78
CA THR A 216 -5.62 2.16 7.75
C THR A 216 -4.30 2.77 8.25
N MET A 217 -3.75 3.71 7.51
CA MET A 217 -2.52 4.47 7.77
C MET A 217 -2.86 5.87 8.28
N ASP A 218 -2.08 6.40 9.23
CA ASP A 218 -2.31 7.74 9.79
C ASP A 218 -2.08 8.84 8.74
N PRO A 219 -3.13 9.60 8.32
CA PRO A 219 -2.97 10.68 7.36
C PRO A 219 -2.07 11.81 7.86
N VAL A 220 -1.98 12.03 9.17
CA VAL A 220 -1.07 13.02 9.77
C VAL A 220 0.39 12.61 9.56
N GLN A 221 0.69 11.33 9.66
CA GLN A 221 2.03 10.81 9.38
C GLN A 221 2.37 10.85 7.89
N MET A 222 1.40 10.64 7.01
CA MET A 222 1.62 10.77 5.56
C MET A 222 1.91 12.23 5.17
N GLU A 223 1.23 13.20 5.77
CA GLU A 223 1.55 14.63 5.61
C GLU A 223 2.93 14.98 6.20
N TRP A 224 3.23 14.47 7.38
CA TRP A 224 4.54 14.66 8.00
C TRP A 224 5.67 14.10 7.13
N MET A 225 5.51 12.88 6.58
CA MET A 225 6.48 12.28 5.65
C MET A 225 6.77 13.20 4.46
N ALA A 226 5.72 13.80 3.87
CA ALA A 226 5.90 14.74 2.76
C ALA A 226 6.71 15.98 3.17
N ASN A 227 6.56 16.46 4.41
CA ASN A 227 7.30 17.63 4.92
C ASN A 227 8.77 17.31 5.24
N GLU A 228 9.11 16.05 5.54
CA GLU A 228 10.50 15.62 5.81
C GLU A 228 11.30 15.40 4.50
N VAL A 229 10.65 15.17 3.38
CA VAL A 229 11.29 15.03 2.07
C VAL A 229 11.60 16.41 1.48
N GLN A 230 12.82 16.62 0.92
CA GLN A 230 13.27 17.93 0.47
C GLN A 230 12.36 18.63 -0.55
N ASN A 231 11.72 17.87 -1.45
CA ASN A 231 10.79 18.36 -2.48
C ASN A 231 9.44 17.65 -2.35
N GLY A 232 8.95 17.54 -1.14
CA GLY A 232 7.71 16.84 -0.83
C GLY A 232 6.47 17.72 -0.96
N SER A 233 5.37 17.09 -1.29
CA SER A 233 4.02 17.64 -1.27
C SER A 233 3.04 16.59 -0.77
N TYR A 234 1.89 17.03 -0.26
CA TYR A 234 0.86 16.18 0.29
C TYR A 234 -0.48 16.41 -0.40
N LEU A 235 -1.16 15.32 -0.77
CA LEU A 235 -2.53 15.31 -1.27
C LEU A 235 -3.42 14.59 -0.26
N HIS A 236 -4.43 15.30 0.26
CA HIS A 236 -5.40 14.72 1.15
C HIS A 236 -6.70 14.33 0.43
N CYS A 237 -7.16 13.09 0.65
CA CYS A 237 -8.44 12.57 0.17
C CYS A 237 -9.46 12.54 1.34
N PRO A 238 -10.32 13.57 1.48
CA PRO A 238 -11.14 13.75 2.70
C PRO A 238 -12.28 12.74 2.84
N ASN A 239 -12.64 12.03 1.78
CA ASN A 239 -13.71 11.02 1.80
C ASN A 239 -13.18 9.60 1.60
N GLY A 240 -11.88 9.46 1.33
CA GLY A 240 -11.24 8.20 0.99
C GLY A 240 -10.77 7.40 2.20
N SER A 241 -10.53 6.13 1.93
CA SER A 241 -9.89 5.18 2.84
C SER A 241 -8.58 4.66 2.23
N HIS A 242 -8.13 3.48 2.62
CA HIS A 242 -6.91 2.87 2.05
C HIS A 242 -6.95 2.76 0.52
N MET A 243 -8.12 2.54 -0.05
CA MET A 243 -8.34 2.47 -1.49
C MET A 243 -8.89 3.79 -2.06
N ALA A 244 -8.30 4.94 -1.68
CA ALA A 244 -8.78 6.28 -2.06
C ALA A 244 -8.91 6.49 -3.58
N MET A 245 -8.13 5.78 -4.40
CA MET A 245 -8.26 5.77 -5.85
C MET A 245 -9.57 5.14 -6.35
N TRP A 246 -10.37 4.53 -5.46
CA TRP A 246 -11.70 4.00 -5.74
C TRP A 246 -12.80 4.75 -4.99
N ASP A 247 -12.66 5.00 -3.70
CA ASP A 247 -13.73 5.57 -2.88
C ASP A 247 -13.68 7.11 -2.75
N ASP A 248 -12.58 7.75 -3.18
CA ASP A 248 -12.48 9.21 -3.32
C ASP A 248 -11.81 9.64 -4.64
N GLN A 249 -12.21 9.02 -5.74
CA GLN A 249 -11.61 9.20 -7.08
C GLN A 249 -11.45 10.65 -7.49
N GLN A 250 -12.45 11.49 -7.22
CA GLN A 250 -12.42 12.90 -7.67
C GLN A 250 -11.28 13.68 -7.01
N ASN A 251 -11.12 13.56 -5.71
CA ASN A 251 -10.03 14.24 -5.00
C ASN A 251 -8.68 13.61 -5.34
N TYR A 252 -8.62 12.28 -5.39
CA TYR A 252 -7.41 11.53 -5.71
C TYR A 252 -6.85 11.92 -7.08
N PHE A 253 -7.62 11.76 -8.16
CA PHE A 253 -7.12 12.00 -9.53
C PHE A 253 -6.99 13.48 -9.86
N LYS A 254 -7.85 14.36 -9.33
CA LYS A 254 -7.70 15.81 -9.52
C LYS A 254 -6.39 16.35 -8.91
N GLY A 255 -5.95 15.75 -7.80
CA GLY A 255 -4.71 16.18 -7.15
C GLY A 255 -3.46 15.47 -7.70
N LEU A 256 -3.64 14.29 -8.30
CA LEU A 256 -2.56 13.49 -8.89
C LEU A 256 -2.16 14.00 -10.29
N ILE A 257 -3.12 14.44 -11.11
CA ILE A 257 -2.97 14.98 -12.46
C ILE A 257 -2.77 16.49 -12.43
#